data_1fe525e358cdb79c4d24acfdb9323828
#
_entry.id   1fe525e358cdb79c4d24acfdb9323828
#
_cell.length_a   1.000
_cell.length_b   1.000
_cell.length_c   1.000
_cell.angle_alpha   90.00
_cell.angle_beta   90.00
_cell.angle_gamma   90.00
#
_symmetry.space_group_name_H-M   'P 1'
#
loop_
_entity.id
_entity.type
_entity.pdbx_description
1 polymer ?
#
loop_
_entity_poly.entity_id
_entity_poly.type
_entity_poly.pdbx_seq_one_letter_code
_entity_poly.pdbx_strand_id
1 'polypeptide(L)'
;MNQRGISSQGVNRWLPAIAAAAVLGSVVVIGLVTADPNSATSGDETLPAQSTTTIVQVVNEPTTAPIQKIPLSQTYGAGAAGPEIKMIQDRLIEMHFDPGEPDGIFGLRTKQAVWAYEKLVLGTPRDQVTGRVTPETWSRMQDPISIKPRRPNSTKNHTEIYLPEQVMIAFRDDVPALITHISSGDGQEWCEEVTISPGEQGNEKGTEPITKGVCGLSWTPGGVYKFYRMVQGRRESQLGGMYDPVYFNMGIAIHGAQEVPDHPASHGCIRIPMHISAYFQTLVAKRDQVFVFDGVKEPEEYGNQLPKFNWNDPNYTTTTTTTLAPLVTAAPTTAAPSTPATTEAPVATTTTTTTSTTTTSTTLVPA
;
A
#
# COMPACT_ATOMS: atom_id res chain seq x y z
N MET A 1 -47.31 -15.37 50.46
CA MET A 1 -48.71 -14.87 50.41
C MET A 1 -48.92 -14.18 49.10
N ASN A 2 -49.90 -14.71 48.33
CA ASN A 2 -50.65 -14.16 47.18
C ASN A 2 -49.85 -13.72 45.93
N GLN A 3 -49.79 -14.47 44.87
CA GLN A 3 -50.80 -14.83 43.84
C GLN A 3 -51.70 -13.71 43.34
N ARG A 4 -51.56 -13.43 42.00
CA ARG A 4 -52.57 -13.29 40.92
C ARG A 4 -51.90 -12.48 39.79
N GLY A 5 -51.73 -12.87 38.55
CA GLY A 5 -52.53 -13.74 37.67
C GLY A 5 -53.66 -12.97 36.98
N ILE A 6 -53.56 -12.71 35.69
CA ILE A 6 -54.59 -12.55 34.66
C ILE A 6 -53.89 -12.10 33.39
N SER A 7 -53.69 -12.91 32.34
CA SER A 7 -54.48 -13.41 31.21
C SER A 7 -55.14 -12.30 30.35
N SER A 8 -54.74 -12.23 29.10
CA SER A 8 -55.28 -12.74 27.84
C SER A 8 -55.83 -11.68 26.86
N GLN A 9 -55.71 -12.08 25.62
CA GLN A 9 -56.45 -11.69 24.39
C GLN A 9 -55.94 -10.43 23.67
N GLY A 10 -55.42 -10.42 22.46
CA GLY A 10 -55.87 -11.18 21.29
C GLY A 10 -56.79 -10.33 20.43
N VAL A 11 -56.26 -9.61 19.43
CA VAL A 11 -57.09 -9.21 18.26
C VAL A 11 -56.24 -9.24 17.01
N ASN A 12 -56.52 -10.21 16.17
CA ASN A 12 -56.22 -10.25 14.74
C ASN A 12 -56.88 -9.10 14.01
N ARG A 13 -56.15 -8.39 13.13
CA ARG A 13 -56.80 -7.74 11.99
C ARG A 13 -55.87 -7.60 10.78
N TRP A 14 -56.07 -8.50 9.81
CA TRP A 14 -56.24 -8.34 8.38
C TRP A 14 -55.25 -7.46 7.62
N LEU A 15 -54.52 -8.17 6.72
CA LEU A 15 -53.91 -7.71 5.47
C LEU A 15 -54.94 -7.08 4.51
N PRO A 16 -54.49 -6.25 3.56
CA PRO A 16 -54.50 -6.83 2.22
C PRO A 16 -53.17 -6.68 1.48
N ALA A 17 -52.85 -7.75 0.74
CA ALA A 17 -51.83 -7.83 -0.28
C ALA A 17 -52.17 -6.91 -1.46
N ILE A 18 -51.20 -6.12 -1.90
CA ILE A 18 -51.23 -5.55 -3.27
C ILE A 18 -50.02 -6.15 -4.02
N ALA A 19 -50.35 -7.05 -4.94
CA ALA A 19 -49.44 -7.55 -5.92
C ALA A 19 -49.25 -6.50 -7.02
N ALA A 20 -48.01 -6.04 -7.20
CA ALA A 20 -47.59 -5.31 -8.43
C ALA A 20 -46.67 -6.22 -9.21
N ALA A 21 -47.18 -6.84 -10.24
CA ALA A 21 -46.38 -7.60 -11.20
C ALA A 21 -45.67 -6.62 -12.15
N ALA A 22 -44.34 -6.54 -12.06
CA ALA A 22 -43.52 -5.92 -13.10
C ALA A 22 -43.01 -7.01 -14.02
N VAL A 23 -43.52 -7.02 -15.25
CA VAL A 23 -43.05 -7.87 -16.33
C VAL A 23 -41.76 -7.25 -16.90
N LEU A 24 -40.62 -7.87 -16.63
CA LEU A 24 -39.37 -7.60 -17.32
C LEU A 24 -39.23 -8.56 -18.49
N GLY A 25 -39.42 -8.05 -19.70
CA GLY A 25 -39.18 -8.77 -20.92
C GLY A 25 -37.68 -8.93 -21.17
N SER A 26 -37.18 -10.16 -21.02
CA SER A 26 -35.85 -10.54 -21.45
C SER A 26 -35.89 -10.89 -22.94
N VAL A 27 -35.28 -10.12 -23.80
CA VAL A 27 -35.03 -10.49 -25.17
C VAL A 27 -33.79 -11.38 -25.22
N VAL A 28 -33.99 -12.68 -25.34
CA VAL A 28 -32.93 -13.64 -25.63
C VAL A 28 -32.80 -13.73 -27.17
N VAL A 29 -31.74 -13.20 -27.74
CA VAL A 29 -31.36 -13.44 -29.11
C VAL A 29 -30.58 -14.74 -29.17
N ILE A 30 -31.21 -15.82 -29.60
CA ILE A 30 -30.56 -17.10 -29.87
C ILE A 30 -30.05 -17.01 -31.36
N GLY A 31 -28.75 -16.80 -31.50
CA GLY A 31 -28.04 -16.96 -32.77
C GLY A 31 -27.79 -18.44 -33.02
N LEU A 32 -28.54 -19.04 -33.96
CA LEU A 32 -28.25 -20.35 -34.50
C LEU A 32 -27.04 -20.25 -35.45
N VAL A 33 -25.89 -20.76 -35.01
CA VAL A 33 -24.73 -21.02 -35.86
C VAL A 33 -24.84 -22.46 -36.37
N THR A 34 -25.11 -22.63 -37.69
CA THR A 34 -25.01 -23.94 -38.36
C THR A 34 -23.53 -24.28 -38.53
N ALA A 35 -23.09 -25.33 -37.88
CA ALA A 35 -21.75 -25.85 -38.05
C ALA A 35 -21.65 -26.74 -39.27
N ASP A 36 -20.72 -26.44 -40.19
CA ASP A 36 -20.29 -27.30 -41.28
C ASP A 36 -19.24 -28.32 -40.75
N PRO A 37 -19.41 -29.61 -40.98
CA PRO A 37 -18.45 -30.59 -40.49
C PRO A 37 -17.41 -30.93 -41.56
N ASN A 38 -16.41 -30.09 -41.78
CA ASN A 38 -15.13 -30.50 -42.37
C ASN A 38 -14.11 -29.34 -42.43
N SER A 39 -13.30 -29.21 -41.40
CA SER A 39 -11.94 -28.62 -41.51
C SER A 39 -11.17 -28.91 -40.25
N ALA A 40 -10.41 -29.98 -40.26
CA ALA A 40 -9.35 -30.21 -39.31
C ALA A 40 -8.14 -29.34 -39.73
N THR A 41 -7.88 -28.29 -38.95
CA THR A 41 -6.58 -27.62 -38.97
C THR A 41 -6.19 -27.31 -37.53
N SER A 42 -5.13 -28.00 -37.09
CA SER A 42 -4.44 -27.74 -35.83
C SER A 42 -3.79 -26.37 -35.89
N GLY A 43 -4.36 -25.40 -35.17
CA GLY A 43 -3.78 -24.11 -34.88
C GLY A 43 -3.81 -23.93 -33.39
N ASP A 44 -2.65 -23.82 -32.77
CA ASP A 44 -2.43 -23.43 -31.39
C ASP A 44 -2.86 -21.95 -31.26
N GLU A 45 -4.13 -21.71 -30.99
CA GLU A 45 -4.65 -20.41 -30.64
C GLU A 45 -4.59 -20.26 -29.12
N THR A 46 -3.51 -19.65 -28.68
CA THR A 46 -3.42 -19.01 -27.35
C THR A 46 -4.49 -17.92 -27.32
N LEU A 47 -5.64 -18.22 -26.70
CA LEU A 47 -6.67 -17.21 -26.41
C LEU A 47 -6.03 -16.11 -25.54
N PRO A 48 -6.17 -14.82 -25.93
CA PRO A 48 -5.75 -13.75 -25.05
C PRO A 48 -6.57 -13.83 -23.78
N ALA A 49 -5.88 -13.91 -22.63
CA ALA A 49 -6.51 -13.81 -21.32
C ALA A 49 -7.34 -12.52 -21.30
N GLN A 50 -8.66 -12.66 -21.25
CA GLN A 50 -9.54 -11.53 -21.01
C GLN A 50 -9.25 -11.05 -19.58
N SER A 51 -8.53 -9.94 -19.50
CA SER A 51 -8.38 -9.19 -18.24
C SER A 51 -9.77 -8.82 -17.76
N THR A 52 -10.29 -9.54 -16.77
CA THR A 52 -11.49 -9.13 -16.06
C THR A 52 -11.14 -7.86 -15.30
N THR A 53 -11.46 -6.71 -15.92
CA THR A 53 -11.27 -5.41 -15.30
C THR A 53 -12.01 -5.39 -13.97
N THR A 54 -11.25 -5.25 -12.92
CA THR A 54 -11.76 -5.16 -11.53
C THR A 54 -12.45 -3.82 -11.38
N ILE A 55 -13.74 -3.74 -11.64
CA ILE A 55 -14.48 -2.48 -11.56
C ILE A 55 -14.97 -2.28 -10.13
N VAL A 56 -14.35 -1.33 -9.42
CA VAL A 56 -14.99 -0.68 -8.27
C VAL A 56 -16.25 0.01 -8.79
N GLN A 57 -17.36 -0.14 -8.09
CA GLN A 57 -18.58 0.56 -8.49
C GLN A 57 -18.45 2.05 -8.13
N VAL A 58 -18.04 2.84 -9.11
CA VAL A 58 -18.14 4.30 -9.03
C VAL A 58 -19.53 4.67 -9.57
N VAL A 59 -20.41 5.07 -8.67
CA VAL A 59 -21.78 5.48 -9.04
C VAL A 59 -21.81 6.99 -9.15
N ASN A 60 -22.16 7.50 -10.33
CA ASN A 60 -22.52 8.91 -10.47
C ASN A 60 -23.89 9.10 -9.83
N GLU A 61 -23.97 9.90 -8.76
CA GLU A 61 -25.24 10.18 -8.12
C GLU A 61 -26.10 11.12 -9.01
N PRO A 62 -27.39 10.82 -9.24
CA PRO A 62 -28.26 11.70 -9.99
C PRO A 62 -28.49 13.00 -9.21
N THR A 63 -27.96 14.09 -9.71
CA THR A 63 -28.20 15.42 -9.14
C THR A 63 -29.41 16.04 -9.85
N THR A 64 -30.41 16.43 -9.09
CA THR A 64 -31.65 17.07 -9.60
C THR A 64 -31.48 18.53 -10.04
N ALA A 65 -30.35 19.17 -9.69
CA ALA A 65 -30.01 20.53 -10.12
C ALA A 65 -28.67 20.55 -10.86
N PRO A 66 -28.50 21.35 -11.89
CA PRO A 66 -27.22 21.49 -12.58
C PRO A 66 -26.18 22.09 -11.61
N ILE A 67 -25.08 21.37 -11.42
CA ILE A 67 -23.95 21.85 -10.63
C ILE A 67 -23.21 22.91 -11.45
N GLN A 68 -23.11 24.11 -10.91
CA GLN A 68 -22.29 25.15 -11.51
C GLN A 68 -20.82 24.84 -11.25
N LYS A 69 -20.12 24.27 -12.25
CA LYS A 69 -18.71 23.93 -12.13
C LYS A 69 -17.81 25.16 -12.25
N ILE A 70 -16.77 25.19 -11.44
CA ILE A 70 -15.72 26.21 -11.52
C ILE A 70 -14.67 25.71 -12.50
N PRO A 71 -14.36 26.43 -13.60
CA PRO A 71 -13.37 26.00 -14.57
C PRO A 71 -11.95 26.18 -14.02
N LEU A 72 -11.01 25.32 -14.44
CA LEU A 72 -9.58 25.59 -14.32
C LEU A 72 -9.07 26.32 -15.56
N SER A 73 -8.13 27.25 -15.36
CA SER A 73 -7.53 28.04 -16.45
C SER A 73 -6.52 27.25 -17.29
N GLN A 74 -5.91 26.21 -16.70
CA GLN A 74 -4.85 25.40 -17.32
C GLN A 74 -4.72 24.02 -16.64
N THR A 75 -3.83 23.19 -17.18
CA THR A 75 -3.46 21.92 -16.55
C THR A 75 -2.43 22.16 -15.43
N TYR A 76 -2.69 21.55 -14.26
CA TYR A 76 -1.79 21.60 -13.11
C TYR A 76 -1.12 20.24 -12.87
N GLY A 77 0.08 20.28 -12.29
CA GLY A 77 0.87 19.10 -11.93
C GLY A 77 1.98 19.46 -10.94
N ALA A 78 2.89 18.52 -10.70
CA ALA A 78 3.97 18.70 -9.73
C ALA A 78 4.74 20.00 -9.94
N GLY A 79 4.97 20.75 -8.86
CA GLY A 79 5.63 22.05 -8.83
C GLY A 79 4.69 23.24 -8.98
N ALA A 80 3.42 23.06 -9.36
CA ALA A 80 2.45 24.13 -9.38
C ALA A 80 2.05 24.55 -7.96
N ALA A 81 1.71 25.84 -7.79
CA ALA A 81 1.21 26.37 -6.52
C ALA A 81 0.15 27.43 -6.78
N GLY A 82 -0.78 27.59 -5.84
CA GLY A 82 -1.82 28.60 -5.89
C GLY A 82 -3.16 28.13 -5.35
N PRO A 83 -4.16 29.01 -5.37
CA PRO A 83 -5.49 28.71 -4.83
C PRO A 83 -6.19 27.57 -5.57
N GLU A 84 -5.97 27.41 -6.89
CA GLU A 84 -6.54 26.32 -7.68
C GLU A 84 -5.99 24.96 -7.22
N ILE A 85 -4.72 24.92 -6.79
CA ILE A 85 -4.13 23.69 -6.25
C ILE A 85 -4.81 23.32 -4.94
N LYS A 86 -5.05 24.31 -4.06
CA LYS A 86 -5.77 24.09 -2.83
C LYS A 86 -7.20 23.58 -3.09
N MET A 87 -7.91 24.13 -4.07
CA MET A 87 -9.23 23.63 -4.47
C MET A 87 -9.18 22.16 -4.92
N ILE A 88 -8.16 21.77 -5.68
CA ILE A 88 -7.96 20.38 -6.11
C ILE A 88 -7.70 19.48 -4.89
N GLN A 89 -6.85 19.90 -3.97
CA GLN A 89 -6.55 19.17 -2.74
C GLN A 89 -7.79 19.02 -1.85
N ASP A 90 -8.53 20.10 -1.61
CA ASP A 90 -9.77 20.08 -0.83
C ASP A 90 -10.78 19.10 -1.46
N ARG A 91 -10.91 19.11 -2.80
CA ARG A 91 -11.84 18.21 -3.48
C ARG A 91 -11.40 16.74 -3.42
N LEU A 92 -10.10 16.45 -3.50
CA LEU A 92 -9.55 15.10 -3.31
C LEU A 92 -9.89 14.60 -1.90
N ILE A 93 -9.72 15.43 -0.86
CA ILE A 93 -10.07 15.09 0.53
C ILE A 93 -11.57 14.79 0.67
N GLU A 94 -12.45 15.62 0.09
CA GLU A 94 -13.89 15.37 0.11
C GLU A 94 -14.28 14.02 -0.52
N MET A 95 -13.50 13.56 -1.50
CA MET A 95 -13.69 12.25 -2.14
C MET A 95 -12.91 11.12 -1.46
N HIS A 96 -12.33 11.37 -0.27
CA HIS A 96 -11.52 10.43 0.52
C HIS A 96 -10.16 10.04 -0.09
N PHE A 97 -9.68 10.73 -1.11
CA PHE A 97 -8.28 10.65 -1.55
C PHE A 97 -7.43 11.57 -0.69
N ASP A 98 -6.27 11.10 -0.23
CA ASP A 98 -5.43 11.89 0.67
C ASP A 98 -4.25 12.54 -0.08
N PRO A 99 -4.33 13.84 -0.42
CA PRO A 99 -3.23 14.60 -1.03
C PRO A 99 -2.23 15.15 -0.01
N GLY A 100 -2.38 14.83 1.29
CA GLY A 100 -1.75 15.53 2.41
C GLY A 100 -2.50 16.80 2.79
N GLU A 101 -1.83 17.71 3.51
CA GLU A 101 -2.39 19.01 3.86
C GLU A 101 -2.75 19.81 2.60
N PRO A 102 -3.92 20.47 2.57
CA PRO A 102 -4.33 21.30 1.44
C PRO A 102 -3.62 22.67 1.49
N ASP A 103 -2.30 22.63 1.28
CA ASP A 103 -1.36 23.75 1.38
C ASP A 103 -1.27 24.61 0.12
N GLY A 104 -1.97 24.21 -0.95
CA GLY A 104 -1.92 24.88 -2.25
C GLY A 104 -0.64 24.61 -3.03
N ILE A 105 0.15 23.57 -2.67
CA ILE A 105 1.36 23.17 -3.39
C ILE A 105 1.14 21.78 -4.00
N PHE A 106 1.27 21.65 -5.31
CA PHE A 106 1.15 20.38 -6.00
C PHE A 106 2.44 19.56 -5.82
N GLY A 107 2.56 18.93 -4.67
CA GLY A 107 3.69 18.06 -4.31
C GLY A 107 3.48 16.59 -4.74
N LEU A 108 4.40 15.73 -4.27
CA LEU A 108 4.33 14.28 -4.53
C LEU A 108 3.05 13.66 -3.95
N ARG A 109 2.61 14.08 -2.75
CA ARG A 109 1.41 13.57 -2.09
C ARG A 109 0.16 13.87 -2.93
N THR A 110 0.01 15.11 -3.41
CA THR A 110 -1.07 15.51 -4.31
C THR A 110 -1.01 14.70 -5.62
N LYS A 111 0.19 14.51 -6.19
CA LYS A 111 0.37 13.69 -7.40
C LYS A 111 -0.09 12.25 -7.18
N GLN A 112 0.26 11.62 -6.06
CA GLN A 112 -0.13 10.25 -5.72
C GLN A 112 -1.65 10.12 -5.51
N ALA A 113 -2.29 11.12 -4.89
CA ALA A 113 -3.75 11.16 -4.76
C ALA A 113 -4.43 11.31 -6.14
N VAL A 114 -3.88 12.11 -7.04
CA VAL A 114 -4.36 12.23 -8.43
C VAL A 114 -4.18 10.91 -9.19
N TRP A 115 -3.06 10.21 -9.04
CA TRP A 115 -2.89 8.86 -9.62
C TRP A 115 -3.97 7.88 -9.15
N ALA A 116 -4.31 7.89 -7.85
CA ALA A 116 -5.38 7.05 -7.34
C ALA A 116 -6.73 7.42 -7.97
N TYR A 117 -7.02 8.72 -8.12
CA TYR A 117 -8.23 9.21 -8.77
C TYR A 117 -8.29 8.84 -10.25
N GLU A 118 -7.22 9.06 -11.02
CA GLU A 118 -7.13 8.70 -12.44
C GLU A 118 -7.44 7.20 -12.64
N LYS A 119 -6.83 6.34 -11.83
CA LYS A 119 -6.98 4.89 -11.93
C LYS A 119 -8.38 4.41 -11.49
N LEU A 120 -8.86 4.90 -10.35
CA LEU A 120 -10.09 4.40 -9.75
C LEU A 120 -11.35 5.00 -10.38
N VAL A 121 -11.36 6.31 -10.62
CA VAL A 121 -12.55 7.05 -11.06
C VAL A 121 -12.60 7.24 -12.57
N LEU A 122 -11.46 7.56 -13.18
CA LEU A 122 -11.39 7.74 -14.63
C LEU A 122 -11.16 6.43 -15.38
N GLY A 123 -10.78 5.34 -14.67
CA GLY A 123 -10.45 4.06 -15.28
C GLY A 123 -9.17 4.11 -16.15
N THR A 124 -8.28 5.07 -15.86
CA THR A 124 -7.03 5.21 -16.60
C THR A 124 -6.11 4.02 -16.29
N PRO A 125 -5.61 3.30 -17.30
CA PRO A 125 -4.62 2.26 -17.09
C PRO A 125 -3.42 2.78 -16.30
N ARG A 126 -2.87 1.96 -15.39
CA ARG A 126 -1.81 2.39 -14.45
C ARG A 126 -0.55 2.92 -15.14
N ASP A 127 -0.23 2.43 -16.32
CA ASP A 127 0.90 2.84 -17.16
C ASP A 127 0.65 4.13 -17.95
N GLN A 128 -0.57 4.68 -17.90
CA GLN A 128 -0.98 5.89 -18.60
C GLN A 128 -1.35 7.05 -17.65
N VAL A 129 -1.29 6.83 -16.34
CA VAL A 129 -1.59 7.90 -15.38
C VAL A 129 -0.57 9.01 -15.47
N THR A 130 -1.05 10.24 -15.45
CA THR A 130 -0.21 11.43 -15.61
C THR A 130 0.13 12.10 -14.28
N GLY A 131 -0.74 11.93 -13.27
CA GLY A 131 -0.68 12.67 -12.03
C GLY A 131 -0.87 14.17 -12.25
N ARG A 132 -1.63 14.56 -13.26
CA ARG A 132 -1.93 15.94 -13.61
C ARG A 132 -3.45 16.15 -13.62
N VAL A 133 -3.86 17.35 -13.29
CA VAL A 133 -5.27 17.74 -13.32
C VAL A 133 -5.49 18.69 -14.48
N THR A 134 -6.12 18.19 -15.55
CA THR A 134 -6.54 18.98 -16.69
C THR A 134 -7.87 19.69 -16.39
N PRO A 135 -8.30 20.68 -17.19
CA PRO A 135 -9.65 21.26 -17.06
C PRO A 135 -10.76 20.19 -17.12
N GLU A 136 -10.59 19.15 -17.96
CA GLU A 136 -11.54 18.04 -18.09
C GLU A 136 -11.54 17.16 -16.84
N THR A 137 -10.34 16.80 -16.35
CA THR A 137 -10.18 16.05 -15.08
C THR A 137 -10.85 16.80 -13.93
N TRP A 138 -10.61 18.11 -13.83
CA TRP A 138 -11.21 18.96 -12.80
C TRP A 138 -12.73 19.04 -12.93
N SER A 139 -13.23 19.16 -14.17
CA SER A 139 -14.68 19.11 -14.41
C SER A 139 -15.29 17.80 -13.90
N ARG A 140 -14.63 16.68 -14.11
CA ARG A 140 -15.06 15.36 -13.61
C ARG A 140 -14.96 15.26 -12.09
N MET A 141 -13.92 15.82 -11.48
CA MET A 141 -13.78 15.85 -10.01
C MET A 141 -14.94 16.56 -9.31
N GLN A 142 -15.57 17.53 -9.96
CA GLN A 142 -16.69 18.28 -9.39
C GLN A 142 -18.05 17.54 -9.49
N ASP A 143 -18.11 16.42 -10.24
CA ASP A 143 -19.30 15.59 -10.26
C ASP A 143 -19.46 14.85 -8.91
N PRO A 144 -20.69 14.70 -8.41
CA PRO A 144 -20.93 13.87 -7.24
C PRO A 144 -20.70 12.41 -7.59
N ILE A 145 -19.82 11.77 -6.83
CA ILE A 145 -19.52 10.34 -6.98
C ILE A 145 -19.70 9.63 -5.66
N SER A 146 -20.10 8.38 -5.72
CA SER A 146 -20.15 7.47 -4.58
C SER A 146 -19.34 6.21 -4.93
N ILE A 147 -18.36 5.90 -4.09
CA ILE A 147 -17.53 4.70 -4.24
C ILE A 147 -18.06 3.65 -3.28
N LYS A 148 -18.55 2.53 -3.82
CA LYS A 148 -19.14 1.45 -3.05
C LYS A 148 -18.15 0.28 -2.94
N PRO A 149 -18.14 -0.42 -1.78
CA PRO A 149 -17.32 -1.61 -1.64
C PRO A 149 -17.79 -2.72 -2.60
N ARG A 150 -16.85 -3.52 -3.09
CA ARG A 150 -17.17 -4.76 -3.81
C ARG A 150 -17.67 -5.86 -2.86
N ARG A 151 -17.35 -5.74 -1.57
CA ARG A 151 -17.74 -6.68 -0.51
C ARG A 151 -18.54 -5.99 0.59
N PRO A 152 -19.72 -5.43 0.27
CA PRO A 152 -20.58 -4.80 1.27
C PRO A 152 -21.01 -5.85 2.30
N ASN A 153 -21.14 -5.46 3.55
CA ASN A 153 -21.60 -6.30 4.67
C ASN A 153 -20.69 -7.51 5.00
N SER A 154 -19.51 -7.62 4.41
CA SER A 154 -18.56 -8.71 4.71
C SER A 154 -18.03 -8.63 6.14
N THR A 155 -17.51 -7.47 6.52
CA THR A 155 -17.39 -6.90 7.87
C THR A 155 -17.64 -5.40 7.72
N LYS A 156 -18.19 -4.75 8.73
CA LYS A 156 -18.48 -3.30 8.65
C LYS A 156 -17.25 -2.48 8.27
N ASN A 157 -16.08 -2.96 8.70
CA ASN A 157 -14.78 -2.39 8.41
C ASN A 157 -13.93 -3.41 7.68
N HIS A 158 -13.46 -3.07 6.51
CA HIS A 158 -12.59 -3.93 5.70
C HIS A 158 -11.71 -3.10 4.78
N THR A 159 -10.72 -3.75 4.18
CA THR A 159 -9.83 -3.11 3.21
C THR A 159 -9.90 -3.88 1.90
N GLU A 160 -10.04 -3.17 0.80
CA GLU A 160 -10.01 -3.72 -0.56
C GLU A 160 -8.74 -3.22 -1.26
N ILE A 161 -7.94 -4.14 -1.80
CA ILE A 161 -6.69 -3.88 -2.50
C ILE A 161 -6.85 -4.32 -3.95
N TYR A 162 -6.70 -3.41 -4.87
CA TYR A 162 -6.85 -3.60 -6.30
C TYR A 162 -5.47 -3.59 -6.95
N LEU A 163 -4.90 -4.79 -7.18
CA LEU A 163 -3.53 -4.92 -7.71
C LEU A 163 -3.39 -4.45 -9.17
N PRO A 164 -4.35 -4.70 -10.07
CA PRO A 164 -4.26 -4.17 -11.43
C PRO A 164 -4.17 -2.65 -11.47
N GLU A 165 -4.98 -1.96 -10.66
CA GLU A 165 -5.06 -0.51 -10.58
C GLU A 165 -4.00 0.08 -9.65
N GLN A 166 -3.35 -0.72 -8.79
CA GLN A 166 -2.47 -0.23 -7.74
C GLN A 166 -3.15 0.84 -6.87
N VAL A 167 -4.33 0.49 -6.36
CA VAL A 167 -5.16 1.32 -5.46
C VAL A 167 -5.64 0.48 -4.29
N MET A 168 -5.75 1.11 -3.14
CA MET A 168 -6.32 0.52 -1.93
C MET A 168 -7.42 1.44 -1.37
N ILE A 169 -8.48 0.82 -0.87
CA ILE A 169 -9.58 1.51 -0.18
C ILE A 169 -9.77 0.87 1.20
N ALA A 170 -9.70 1.68 2.25
CA ALA A 170 -10.14 1.29 3.57
C ALA A 170 -11.58 1.75 3.79
N PHE A 171 -12.47 0.82 4.07
CA PHE A 171 -13.88 1.08 4.34
C PHE A 171 -14.18 1.04 5.85
N ARG A 172 -15.03 1.95 6.29
CA ARG A 172 -15.62 2.02 7.62
C ARG A 172 -17.14 2.12 7.46
N ASP A 173 -17.86 1.16 8.02
CA ASP A 173 -19.32 1.05 7.85
C ASP A 173 -19.75 1.09 6.37
N ASP A 174 -18.98 0.43 5.51
CA ASP A 174 -19.12 0.39 4.04
C ASP A 174 -18.98 1.76 3.33
N VAL A 175 -18.44 2.76 4.02
CA VAL A 175 -18.09 4.06 3.45
C VAL A 175 -16.56 4.15 3.31
N PRO A 176 -16.02 4.67 2.21
CA PRO A 176 -14.59 4.93 2.11
C PRO A 176 -14.12 5.86 3.23
N ALA A 177 -13.13 5.42 4.01
CA ALA A 177 -12.44 6.26 4.97
C ALA A 177 -11.10 6.76 4.43
N LEU A 178 -10.52 6.00 3.49
CA LEU A 178 -9.27 6.33 2.81
C LEU A 178 -9.24 5.63 1.46
N ILE A 179 -8.87 6.37 0.43
CA ILE A 179 -8.51 5.86 -0.90
C ILE A 179 -7.09 6.31 -1.19
N THR A 180 -6.19 5.37 -1.51
CA THR A 180 -4.80 5.70 -1.76
C THR A 180 -4.18 4.90 -2.88
N HIS A 181 -3.23 5.53 -3.57
CA HIS A 181 -2.29 4.86 -4.45
C HIS A 181 -1.39 3.93 -3.63
N ILE A 182 -1.04 2.78 -4.21
CA ILE A 182 -0.14 1.79 -3.63
C ILE A 182 0.95 1.35 -4.63
N SER A 183 1.96 0.63 -4.12
CA SER A 183 2.89 -0.16 -4.92
C SER A 183 3.05 -1.53 -4.29
N SER A 184 2.62 -2.57 -5.00
CA SER A 184 2.61 -3.97 -4.57
C SER A 184 3.83 -4.74 -5.07
N GLY A 185 3.86 -6.06 -4.85
CA GLY A 185 4.87 -6.96 -5.42
C GLY A 185 4.89 -6.92 -6.94
N ASP A 186 6.09 -6.95 -7.54
CA ASP A 186 6.30 -6.82 -8.99
C ASP A 186 6.23 -8.14 -9.75
N GLY A 187 6.10 -9.26 -9.04
CA GLY A 187 6.00 -10.60 -9.62
C GLY A 187 7.33 -11.23 -10.01
N GLN A 188 8.47 -10.58 -9.76
CA GLN A 188 9.78 -11.10 -10.13
C GLN A 188 10.36 -12.03 -9.05
N GLU A 189 11.13 -13.02 -9.47
CA GLU A 189 11.98 -13.79 -8.55
C GLU A 189 13.19 -12.96 -8.14
N TRP A 190 13.60 -13.12 -6.89
CA TRP A 190 14.77 -12.44 -6.33
C TRP A 190 15.57 -13.39 -5.45
N CYS A 191 16.86 -13.15 -5.36
CA CYS A 191 17.76 -13.78 -4.40
C CYS A 191 18.66 -12.70 -3.80
N GLU A 192 18.67 -12.58 -2.48
CA GLU A 192 19.42 -11.55 -1.77
C GLU A 192 20.13 -12.14 -0.56
N GLU A 193 21.26 -11.55 -0.19
CA GLU A 193 21.86 -11.77 1.11
C GLU A 193 21.08 -10.98 2.16
N VAL A 194 20.54 -11.68 3.15
CA VAL A 194 19.74 -11.08 4.20
C VAL A 194 20.33 -11.36 5.57
N THR A 195 20.21 -10.38 6.48
CA THR A 195 20.52 -10.57 7.90
C THR A 195 19.23 -10.72 8.68
N ILE A 196 19.06 -11.87 9.35
CA ILE A 196 17.88 -12.23 10.11
C ILE A 196 18.18 -12.09 11.59
N SER A 197 17.51 -11.18 12.25
CA SER A 197 17.64 -10.95 13.69
C SER A 197 17.07 -12.10 14.52
N PRO A 198 17.55 -12.30 15.77
CA PRO A 198 16.95 -13.26 16.69
C PRO A 198 15.43 -13.04 16.87
N GLY A 199 14.67 -14.13 16.89
CA GLY A 199 13.21 -14.11 17.04
C GLY A 199 12.45 -13.83 15.74
N GLU A 200 13.12 -13.53 14.63
CA GLU A 200 12.50 -13.39 13.30
C GLU A 200 12.40 -14.76 12.61
N GLN A 201 11.51 -14.85 11.61
CA GLN A 201 11.32 -16.06 10.82
C GLN A 201 12.64 -16.51 10.17
N GLY A 202 13.01 -17.75 10.43
CA GLY A 202 14.29 -18.32 9.99
C GLY A 202 15.44 -18.15 10.97
N ASN A 203 15.19 -17.47 12.13
CA ASN A 203 16.10 -17.34 13.27
C ASN A 203 15.31 -17.27 14.60
N GLU A 204 14.21 -18.03 14.71
CA GLU A 204 13.25 -17.94 15.82
C GLU A 204 13.85 -18.26 17.19
N LYS A 205 14.85 -19.13 17.22
CA LYS A 205 15.53 -19.60 18.44
C LYS A 205 16.97 -19.09 18.57
N GLY A 206 17.43 -18.30 17.61
CA GLY A 206 18.77 -17.72 17.63
C GLY A 206 18.92 -16.68 18.71
N THR A 207 20.16 -16.48 19.17
CA THR A 207 20.56 -15.40 20.09
C THR A 207 21.35 -14.31 19.39
N GLU A 208 21.88 -14.60 18.19
CA GLU A 208 22.65 -13.69 17.38
C GLU A 208 22.03 -13.56 15.98
N PRO A 209 22.20 -12.43 15.29
CA PRO A 209 21.82 -12.28 13.88
C PRO A 209 22.54 -13.30 12.99
N ILE A 210 21.86 -13.85 12.02
CA ILE A 210 22.43 -14.73 11.01
C ILE A 210 22.32 -14.09 9.63
N THR A 211 23.38 -14.26 8.81
CA THR A 211 23.38 -13.79 7.42
C THR A 211 23.34 -15.01 6.51
N LYS A 212 22.42 -15.01 5.55
CA LYS A 212 22.29 -16.09 4.55
C LYS A 212 21.71 -15.59 3.24
N GLY A 213 21.95 -16.33 2.16
CA GLY A 213 21.26 -16.13 0.89
C GLY A 213 19.84 -16.67 0.95
N VAL A 214 18.88 -15.84 0.62
CA VAL A 214 17.44 -16.17 0.59
C VAL A 214 16.85 -15.74 -0.72
N CYS A 215 16.04 -16.59 -1.29
CA CYS A 215 15.26 -16.29 -2.49
C CYS A 215 13.76 -16.16 -2.18
N GLY A 216 13.05 -15.46 -3.05
CA GLY A 216 11.62 -15.30 -2.97
C GLY A 216 11.02 -14.88 -4.30
N LEU A 217 9.69 -14.86 -4.34
CA LEU A 217 8.91 -14.25 -5.40
C LEU A 217 8.31 -12.96 -4.86
N SER A 218 8.55 -11.86 -5.55
CA SER A 218 7.98 -10.53 -5.24
C SER A 218 6.48 -10.48 -5.54
N TRP A 219 5.71 -11.33 -4.87
CA TRP A 219 4.32 -11.54 -5.19
C TRP A 219 3.39 -11.16 -4.03
N THR A 220 2.39 -10.35 -4.35
CA THR A 220 1.27 -10.08 -3.46
C THR A 220 0.13 -11.03 -3.86
N PRO A 221 -0.16 -12.10 -3.09
CA PRO A 221 -1.18 -13.06 -3.48
C PRO A 221 -2.59 -12.48 -3.39
N GLY A 222 -3.42 -12.74 -4.42
CA GLY A 222 -4.86 -12.51 -4.36
C GLY A 222 -5.50 -13.39 -3.28
N GLY A 223 -6.60 -12.95 -2.66
CA GLY A 223 -7.28 -13.74 -1.65
C GLY A 223 -7.96 -12.93 -0.55
N VAL A 224 -8.47 -13.67 0.45
CA VAL A 224 -9.14 -13.09 1.63
C VAL A 224 -8.29 -13.30 2.86
N TYR A 225 -7.94 -12.21 3.51
CA TYR A 225 -7.06 -12.19 4.68
C TYR A 225 -7.69 -11.42 5.83
N LYS A 226 -6.95 -11.30 6.94
CA LYS A 226 -7.31 -10.48 8.11
C LYS A 226 -6.08 -9.82 8.68
N PHE A 227 -6.20 -8.58 9.13
CA PHE A 227 -5.13 -7.96 9.89
C PHE A 227 -4.88 -8.72 11.19
N TYR A 228 -3.63 -9.06 11.47
CA TYR A 228 -3.27 -9.83 12.66
C TYR A 228 -2.21 -9.17 13.55
N ARG A 229 -1.36 -8.30 12.99
CA ARG A 229 -0.28 -7.64 13.72
C ARG A 229 -0.13 -6.19 13.23
N MET A 230 0.08 -5.27 14.16
CA MET A 230 0.40 -3.88 13.90
C MET A 230 1.66 -3.52 14.69
N VAL A 231 2.57 -2.76 14.09
CA VAL A 231 3.79 -2.27 14.73
C VAL A 231 3.86 -0.77 14.48
N GLN A 232 4.00 0.01 15.53
CA GLN A 232 4.16 1.46 15.41
C GLN A 232 5.61 1.83 15.13
N GLY A 233 5.79 2.87 14.34
CA GLY A 233 7.08 3.40 13.99
C GLY A 233 7.81 2.55 12.93
N ARG A 234 9.12 2.80 12.81
CA ARG A 234 9.96 2.10 11.85
C ARG A 234 10.32 0.70 12.35
N ARG A 235 10.06 -0.29 11.52
CA ARG A 235 10.49 -1.67 11.71
C ARG A 235 11.48 -2.06 10.62
N GLU A 236 12.63 -2.55 11.01
CA GLU A 236 13.57 -3.21 10.11
C GLU A 236 13.14 -4.67 9.92
N SER A 237 13.06 -5.12 8.67
CA SER A 237 12.89 -6.52 8.29
C SER A 237 14.11 -6.99 7.51
N GLN A 238 14.22 -8.27 7.26
CA GLN A 238 15.28 -8.82 6.41
C GLN A 238 15.32 -8.23 4.99
N LEU A 239 14.22 -7.66 4.50
CA LEU A 239 14.07 -7.05 3.17
C LEU A 239 13.94 -5.52 3.25
N GLY A 240 14.42 -4.89 4.32
CA GLY A 240 14.45 -3.44 4.48
C GLY A 240 13.44 -2.87 5.46
N GLY A 241 13.44 -1.54 5.57
CA GLY A 241 12.65 -0.80 6.53
C GLY A 241 11.19 -0.59 6.09
N MET A 242 10.28 -0.75 7.05
CA MET A 242 8.85 -0.48 6.90
C MET A 242 8.42 0.53 7.96
N TYR A 243 7.51 1.44 7.60
CA TYR A 243 6.95 2.39 8.56
C TYR A 243 5.50 2.04 8.88
N ASP A 244 5.19 1.94 10.17
CA ASP A 244 3.87 1.64 10.73
C ASP A 244 3.18 0.42 10.08
N PRO A 245 3.87 -0.75 9.93
CA PRO A 245 3.33 -1.87 9.18
C PRO A 245 2.12 -2.51 9.86
N VAL A 246 1.11 -2.82 9.02
CA VAL A 246 -0.10 -3.57 9.38
C VAL A 246 -0.10 -4.87 8.58
N TYR A 247 0.19 -5.97 9.26
CA TYR A 247 0.36 -7.28 8.64
C TYR A 247 -0.97 -7.99 8.41
N PHE A 248 -1.15 -8.56 7.22
CA PHE A 248 -2.34 -9.32 6.87
C PHE A 248 -2.07 -10.74 6.33
N ASN A 249 -0.86 -11.04 5.85
CA ASN A 249 -0.50 -12.36 5.34
C ASN A 249 0.99 -12.66 5.59
N MET A 250 1.31 -13.64 6.43
CA MET A 250 2.66 -14.24 6.65
C MET A 250 3.86 -13.34 6.27
N GLY A 251 4.03 -12.22 6.97
CA GLY A 251 5.09 -11.25 6.70
C GLY A 251 4.73 -10.16 5.68
N ILE A 252 3.70 -10.33 4.87
CA ILE A 252 3.19 -9.26 4.00
C ILE A 252 2.38 -8.26 4.82
N ALA A 253 2.69 -6.99 4.65
CA ALA A 253 2.07 -5.88 5.35
C ALA A 253 1.69 -4.73 4.39
N ILE A 254 0.75 -3.91 4.82
CA ILE A 254 0.57 -2.55 4.32
C ILE A 254 1.45 -1.65 5.18
N HIS A 255 2.34 -0.88 4.55
CA HIS A 255 3.29 -0.05 5.29
C HIS A 255 3.70 1.21 4.55
N GLY A 256 4.11 2.23 5.27
CA GLY A 256 4.71 3.42 4.68
C GLY A 256 6.07 3.12 4.07
N ALA A 257 6.30 3.71 2.91
CA ALA A 257 7.58 3.66 2.21
C ALA A 257 7.97 5.04 1.69
N GLN A 258 9.28 5.30 1.59
CA GLN A 258 9.77 6.55 1.00
C GLN A 258 9.44 6.64 -0.48
N GLU A 259 9.47 5.49 -1.16
CA GLU A 259 9.15 5.37 -2.57
C GLU A 259 7.92 4.50 -2.78
N VAL A 260 6.90 5.10 -3.40
CA VAL A 260 5.66 4.44 -3.82
C VAL A 260 5.45 4.82 -5.28
N PRO A 261 6.12 4.11 -6.23
CA PRO A 261 6.02 4.39 -7.65
C PRO A 261 4.64 4.04 -8.21
N ASP A 262 4.36 4.47 -9.43
CA ASP A 262 3.09 4.23 -10.12
C ASP A 262 2.85 2.78 -10.57
N HIS A 263 3.82 1.90 -10.33
CA HIS A 263 3.83 0.50 -10.71
C HIS A 263 4.19 -0.40 -9.51
N PRO A 264 3.96 -1.74 -9.61
CA PRO A 264 4.47 -2.70 -8.62
C PRO A 264 5.99 -2.66 -8.54
N ALA A 265 6.54 -2.60 -7.31
CA ALA A 265 7.99 -2.50 -7.10
C ALA A 265 8.44 -3.03 -5.72
N SER A 266 7.59 -3.77 -5.00
CA SER A 266 7.92 -4.32 -3.69
C SER A 266 8.21 -5.83 -3.78
N HIS A 267 8.77 -6.40 -2.71
CA HIS A 267 8.93 -7.85 -2.56
C HIS A 267 7.62 -8.59 -2.15
N GLY A 268 6.46 -7.92 -2.26
CA GLY A 268 5.15 -8.49 -1.94
C GLY A 268 4.33 -7.68 -0.94
N CYS A 269 4.94 -6.82 -0.13
CA CYS A 269 4.24 -5.88 0.73
C CYS A 269 3.49 -4.81 -0.09
N ILE A 270 2.50 -4.19 0.53
CA ILE A 270 1.77 -3.05 -0.04
C ILE A 270 2.39 -1.76 0.50
N ARG A 271 3.13 -1.06 -0.35
CA ARG A 271 3.68 0.26 -0.02
C ARG A 271 2.60 1.32 -0.16
N ILE A 272 2.48 2.19 0.85
CA ILE A 272 1.63 3.37 0.85
C ILE A 272 2.47 4.62 1.16
N PRO A 273 2.00 5.84 0.80
CA PRO A 273 2.71 7.08 1.13
C PRO A 273 2.95 7.22 2.63
N MET A 274 4.12 7.74 3.02
CA MET A 274 4.55 7.89 4.41
C MET A 274 3.56 8.66 5.30
N HIS A 275 2.98 9.75 4.79
CA HIS A 275 2.03 10.55 5.55
C HIS A 275 0.74 9.79 5.87
N ILE A 276 0.34 8.84 5.00
CA ILE A 276 -0.82 7.98 5.21
C ILE A 276 -0.49 6.91 6.25
N SER A 277 0.70 6.28 6.20
CA SER A 277 1.05 5.22 7.15
C SER A 277 1.02 5.71 8.61
N ALA A 278 1.35 6.98 8.84
CA ALA A 278 1.35 7.58 10.16
C ALA A 278 0.00 7.49 10.90
N TYR A 279 -1.11 7.44 10.16
CA TYR A 279 -2.45 7.32 10.75
C TYR A 279 -3.25 6.09 10.28
N PHE A 280 -2.78 5.35 9.27
CA PHE A 280 -3.51 4.20 8.72
C PHE A 280 -3.93 3.19 9.78
N GLN A 281 -3.07 2.96 10.79
CA GLN A 281 -3.38 2.07 11.91
C GLN A 281 -4.60 2.52 12.75
N THR A 282 -5.00 3.78 12.67
CA THR A 282 -6.20 4.29 13.35
C THR A 282 -7.49 3.99 12.57
N LEU A 283 -7.35 3.70 11.27
CA LEU A 283 -8.47 3.40 10.39
C LEU A 283 -8.86 1.92 10.38
N VAL A 284 -7.99 1.03 10.86
CA VAL A 284 -8.18 -0.42 10.77
C VAL A 284 -7.98 -1.09 12.11
N ALA A 285 -8.55 -2.28 12.29
CA ALA A 285 -8.40 -3.06 13.50
C ALA A 285 -7.93 -4.48 13.21
N LYS A 286 -7.34 -5.15 14.22
CA LYS A 286 -7.07 -6.59 14.11
C LYS A 286 -8.38 -7.33 13.85
N ARG A 287 -8.33 -8.31 12.94
CA ARG A 287 -9.43 -9.12 12.41
C ARG A 287 -10.31 -8.44 11.37
N ASP A 288 -10.14 -7.15 11.05
CA ASP A 288 -10.77 -6.59 9.87
C ASP A 288 -10.31 -7.37 8.64
N GLN A 289 -11.24 -7.62 7.71
CA GLN A 289 -10.96 -8.36 6.49
C GLN A 289 -10.15 -7.52 5.51
N VAL A 290 -9.30 -8.21 4.75
CA VAL A 290 -8.53 -7.65 3.64
C VAL A 290 -8.81 -8.49 2.41
N PHE A 291 -9.39 -7.89 1.41
CA PHE A 291 -9.66 -8.50 0.11
C PHE A 291 -8.63 -8.02 -0.89
N VAL A 292 -7.86 -8.95 -1.46
CA VAL A 292 -6.85 -8.65 -2.48
C VAL A 292 -7.36 -9.15 -3.82
N PHE A 293 -7.72 -8.21 -4.68
CA PHE A 293 -8.17 -8.46 -6.05
C PHE A 293 -6.97 -8.41 -6.99
N ASP A 294 -6.64 -9.53 -7.62
CA ASP A 294 -5.54 -9.62 -8.58
C ASP A 294 -5.96 -9.45 -10.05
N GLY A 295 -7.27 -9.32 -10.29
CA GLY A 295 -7.83 -9.18 -11.62
C GLY A 295 -7.99 -10.50 -12.39
N VAL A 296 -7.64 -11.64 -11.79
CA VAL A 296 -7.74 -12.97 -12.42
C VAL A 296 -8.94 -13.73 -11.89
N LYS A 297 -9.08 -13.79 -10.54
CA LYS A 297 -10.19 -14.45 -9.86
C LYS A 297 -10.70 -13.60 -8.72
N GLU A 298 -11.89 -13.92 -8.24
CA GLU A 298 -12.40 -13.32 -7.02
C GLU A 298 -11.60 -13.80 -5.79
N PRO A 299 -11.37 -12.93 -4.79
CA PRO A 299 -10.55 -13.26 -3.63
C PRO A 299 -10.99 -14.52 -2.89
N GLU A 300 -12.28 -14.79 -2.83
CA GLU A 300 -12.85 -15.95 -2.14
C GLU A 300 -12.52 -17.27 -2.83
N GLU A 301 -12.30 -17.28 -4.14
CA GLU A 301 -11.90 -18.46 -4.89
C GLU A 301 -10.47 -18.90 -4.55
N TYR A 302 -9.65 -17.97 -4.11
CA TYR A 302 -8.30 -18.28 -3.63
C TYR A 302 -8.26 -18.66 -2.15
N GLY A 303 -9.16 -18.06 -1.35
CA GLY A 303 -9.07 -18.12 0.11
C GLY A 303 -7.84 -17.40 0.64
N ASN A 304 -7.09 -18.05 1.51
CA ASN A 304 -5.84 -17.50 2.08
C ASN A 304 -4.62 -18.16 1.41
N GLN A 305 -3.99 -17.47 0.50
CA GLN A 305 -2.75 -17.92 -0.16
C GLN A 305 -1.52 -17.44 0.60
N LEU A 306 -0.58 -18.35 0.82
CA LEU A 306 0.68 -18.00 1.46
C LEU A 306 1.65 -17.38 0.45
N PRO A 307 2.46 -16.40 0.86
CA PRO A 307 3.50 -15.85 0.01
C PRO A 307 4.58 -16.89 -0.29
N LYS A 308 5.28 -16.70 -1.41
CA LYS A 308 6.35 -17.58 -1.87
C LYS A 308 7.70 -16.88 -1.65
N PHE A 309 8.28 -17.07 -0.48
CA PHE A 309 9.59 -16.54 -0.17
C PHE A 309 10.31 -17.43 0.86
N ASN A 310 11.54 -17.07 1.17
CA ASN A 310 12.33 -17.67 2.24
C ASN A 310 12.85 -19.09 1.92
N TRP A 311 13.08 -19.41 0.64
CA TRP A 311 13.89 -20.59 0.29
C TRP A 311 15.36 -20.22 0.21
N ASN A 312 16.23 -21.20 0.46
CA ASN A 312 17.67 -20.97 0.40
C ASN A 312 18.13 -20.68 -1.03
N ASP A 313 19.00 -19.68 -1.20
CA ASP A 313 19.66 -19.43 -2.46
C ASP A 313 20.64 -20.59 -2.77
N PRO A 314 20.45 -21.35 -3.86
CA PRO A 314 21.33 -22.45 -4.20
C PRO A 314 22.73 -22.00 -4.62
N ASN A 315 22.90 -20.74 -4.98
CA ASN A 315 24.17 -20.16 -5.44
C ASN A 315 24.90 -19.37 -4.34
N TYR A 316 24.29 -19.25 -3.15
CA TYR A 316 24.89 -18.51 -2.06
C TYR A 316 26.06 -19.28 -1.43
N THR A 317 27.24 -18.69 -1.51
CA THR A 317 28.45 -19.20 -0.84
C THR A 317 28.80 -18.30 0.33
N THR A 318 28.73 -18.82 1.54
CA THR A 318 29.17 -18.09 2.74
C THR A 318 30.70 -17.93 2.67
N THR A 319 31.17 -16.74 2.35
CA THR A 319 32.60 -16.42 2.49
C THR A 319 32.87 -16.19 3.97
N THR A 320 33.31 -17.24 4.67
CA THR A 320 33.80 -17.10 6.06
C THR A 320 35.13 -16.38 5.99
N THR A 321 35.12 -15.06 6.10
CA THR A 321 36.35 -14.30 6.34
C THR A 321 36.79 -14.59 7.78
N THR A 322 37.62 -15.62 7.94
CA THR A 322 38.30 -15.82 9.22
C THR A 322 39.29 -14.67 9.38
N THR A 323 38.85 -13.63 10.07
CA THR A 323 39.80 -12.62 10.55
C THR A 323 40.66 -13.28 11.60
N LEU A 324 41.87 -13.74 11.16
CA LEU A 324 42.90 -14.17 12.08
C LEU A 324 43.13 -12.98 13.03
N ALA A 325 42.85 -13.20 14.32
CA ALA A 325 43.22 -12.23 15.34
C ALA A 325 44.70 -11.87 15.14
N PRO A 326 45.09 -10.60 15.20
CA PRO A 326 46.47 -10.21 15.03
C PRO A 326 47.30 -10.95 16.10
N LEU A 327 48.30 -11.65 15.59
CA LEU A 327 49.29 -12.35 16.44
C LEU A 327 49.89 -11.29 17.38
N VAL A 328 49.53 -11.30 18.65
CA VAL A 328 50.14 -10.43 19.64
C VAL A 328 51.59 -10.93 19.79
N THR A 329 52.49 -10.32 19.10
CA THR A 329 53.93 -10.52 19.29
C THR A 329 54.25 -9.96 20.66
N ALA A 330 54.51 -10.84 21.64
CA ALA A 330 54.99 -10.47 22.97
C ALA A 330 56.23 -9.59 22.84
N ALA A 331 56.16 -8.38 23.37
CA ALA A 331 57.28 -7.48 23.46
C ALA A 331 58.34 -8.09 24.38
N PRO A 332 59.64 -7.96 24.09
CA PRO A 332 60.70 -8.47 24.97
C PRO A 332 60.68 -7.73 26.29
N THR A 333 60.63 -8.49 27.38
CA THR A 333 60.76 -8.03 28.77
C THR A 333 62.13 -7.43 29.00
N THR A 334 62.26 -6.14 29.05
CA THR A 334 63.49 -5.46 29.55
C THR A 334 63.29 -5.13 31.02
N ALA A 335 64.19 -5.65 31.84
CA ALA A 335 64.24 -5.49 33.30
C ALA A 335 64.39 -4.01 33.71
N ALA A 336 63.71 -3.66 34.79
CA ALA A 336 63.81 -2.37 35.43
C ALA A 336 65.16 -2.10 36.15
N PRO A 337 65.53 -0.85 36.33
CA PRO A 337 66.10 -0.42 37.58
C PRO A 337 65.28 0.66 38.30
N SER A 338 65.42 0.56 39.62
CA SER A 338 64.82 1.23 40.77
C SER A 338 64.85 2.75 40.76
N THR A 339 63.80 3.27 41.45
CA THR A 339 63.47 4.60 41.95
C THR A 339 64.60 5.50 42.46
N PRO A 340 64.42 6.85 42.62
CA PRO A 340 63.56 7.41 43.64
C PRO A 340 62.69 8.62 43.29
N ALA A 341 61.77 8.89 44.20
CA ALA A 341 60.74 9.90 44.26
C ALA A 341 61.19 11.39 44.13
N THR A 342 60.29 12.25 43.72
CA THR A 342 59.88 13.49 44.40
C THR A 342 58.98 14.38 43.52
N THR A 343 57.72 14.63 44.02
CA THR A 343 57.06 15.93 44.20
C THR A 343 56.53 16.74 43.04
N GLU A 344 55.23 17.06 43.23
CA GLU A 344 54.46 18.26 42.87
C GLU A 344 53.77 18.42 41.49
N ALA A 345 52.47 18.63 41.66
CA ALA A 345 51.48 19.21 40.70
C ALA A 345 51.71 20.76 40.60
N PRO A 346 50.95 21.59 39.81
CA PRO A 346 49.66 21.35 39.14
C PRO A 346 49.49 22.05 37.78
N VAL A 347 48.31 21.76 37.15
CA VAL A 347 47.44 22.65 36.32
C VAL A 347 47.98 23.19 34.97
N ALA A 348 47.27 22.83 33.88
CA ALA A 348 46.61 23.81 32.98
C ALA A 348 45.79 23.11 31.88
N THR A 349 44.55 23.46 31.84
CA THR A 349 43.55 23.27 30.78
C THR A 349 43.98 23.92 29.45
N THR A 350 43.90 23.19 28.35
CA THR A 350 43.95 23.85 27.02
C THR A 350 42.84 23.29 26.15
N THR A 351 41.86 24.14 25.92
CA THR A 351 40.76 23.98 24.95
C THR A 351 41.29 24.21 23.57
N THR A 352 41.15 23.25 22.67
CA THR A 352 41.45 23.47 21.25
C THR A 352 40.15 23.60 20.44
N THR A 353 39.86 24.81 19.99
CA THR A 353 38.75 25.14 19.10
C THR A 353 39.22 24.90 17.67
N THR A 354 38.53 24.02 16.96
CA THR A 354 38.76 23.81 15.52
C THR A 354 37.75 24.64 14.73
N THR A 355 38.24 25.65 14.04
CA THR A 355 37.45 26.50 13.13
C THR A 355 37.44 25.91 11.73
N SER A 356 36.26 25.56 11.21
CA SER A 356 36.07 25.12 9.84
C SER A 356 35.78 26.32 8.95
N THR A 357 36.63 26.56 7.96
CA THR A 357 36.50 27.62 6.97
C THR A 357 35.73 27.13 5.76
N THR A 358 34.55 27.69 5.48
CA THR A 358 33.76 27.44 4.28
C THR A 358 34.22 28.41 3.17
N THR A 359 34.70 27.89 2.07
CA THR A 359 35.09 28.69 0.89
C THR A 359 33.90 28.70 -0.09
N THR A 360 33.31 29.85 -0.29
CA THR A 360 32.28 30.09 -1.31
C THR A 360 32.95 30.55 -2.60
N SER A 361 32.80 29.78 -3.67
CA SER A 361 33.24 30.22 -5.03
C SER A 361 32.04 30.73 -5.80
N THR A 362 32.05 32.01 -6.09
CA THR A 362 31.10 32.70 -6.97
C THR A 362 31.65 32.71 -8.39
N THR A 363 30.95 32.09 -9.33
CA THR A 363 31.26 32.19 -10.77
C THR A 363 30.27 33.16 -11.41
N LEU A 364 30.75 34.27 -11.90
CA LEU A 364 30.04 35.24 -12.74
C LEU A 364 29.98 34.71 -14.18
N VAL A 365 28.81 34.81 -14.79
CA VAL A 365 28.59 34.66 -16.23
C VAL A 365 28.39 36.04 -16.84
N PRO A 366 29.05 36.37 -17.93
CA PRO A 366 28.72 37.60 -18.70
C PRO A 366 27.89 37.26 -19.95
N ALA A 367 27.00 38.21 -20.24
CA ALA A 367 26.20 38.53 -21.44
C ALA A 367 25.22 37.49 -21.98
#